data_9191ab1b1d357fe9b135f4eebd510545
#
_entry.id   9191ab1b1d357fe9b135f4eebd510545
#
_cell.length_a   1.000
_cell.length_b   1.000
_cell.length_c   1.000
_cell.angle_alpha   90.00
_cell.angle_beta   90.00
_cell.angle_gamma   90.00
#
_symmetry.space_group_name_H-M   'P 1'
#
loop_
_entity.id
_entity.type
_entity.pdbx_description
1 polymer ?
#
loop_
_entity_poly.entity_id
_entity_poly.type
_entity_poly.pdbx_seq_one_letter_code
_entity_poly.pdbx_strand_id
1 'polypeptide(L)'
;MQGSFLLNMSFFTFINKRKVTKNTYLHKIYKTEVYVEVNMSKTILEVKNLGKTYQAENGEIEALKNISFKEKEGEFVSIIGPSGCGKSTLLSIIAGLESKSLGESYIDGKVGYMLQKDNLLEWRTIYKNVLLGLEIQNINTAENRKYAEDLLKKYGLYEFKNKYPNQLSGGMRQRVALIRTLAIRPKVLLLDEAFSALDYQTRLMVTNDIYKILKNENITVLMVTHDISEAISMSDRIIVLTNRPASIKNIHEINFGIKERTPLNCRESPKFSEYFNILWKELDGHEK
;
A
#
# COMPACT_ATOMS: atom_id res chain seq x y z
N MET A 1 -0.39 16.63 18.33
CA MET A 1 0.00 18.05 18.21
C MET A 1 0.18 18.34 16.72
N GLN A 2 -0.69 19.16 16.15
CA GLN A 2 -0.58 19.60 14.76
C GLN A 2 0.43 20.77 14.72
N GLY A 3 1.57 20.55 14.08
CA GLY A 3 2.53 21.60 13.84
C GLY A 3 2.24 22.32 12.53
N SER A 4 1.81 23.56 12.59
CA SER A 4 1.71 24.43 11.43
C SER A 4 3.09 25.02 11.13
N PHE A 5 3.65 24.68 9.97
CA PHE A 5 4.89 25.29 9.47
C PHE A 5 4.55 26.54 8.64
N LEU A 6 5.20 27.63 8.99
CA LEU A 6 5.17 28.89 8.24
C LEU A 6 6.32 28.86 7.22
N LEU A 7 6.01 28.90 5.93
CA LEU A 7 6.98 29.00 4.85
C LEU A 7 7.08 30.48 4.40
N ASN A 8 8.25 31.06 4.56
CA ASN A 8 8.57 32.37 4.04
C ASN A 8 9.11 32.25 2.61
N MET A 9 8.31 32.55 1.63
CA MET A 9 8.76 32.67 0.24
C MET A 9 8.98 34.15 -0.07
N SER A 10 10.04 34.49 -0.79
CA SER A 10 10.52 35.87 -1.07
C SER A 10 9.48 36.81 -1.72
N PHE A 11 8.30 36.31 -2.07
CA PHE A 11 7.19 37.09 -2.62
C PHE A 11 5.90 36.99 -1.80
N PHE A 12 5.87 36.20 -0.71
CA PHE A 12 4.66 36.05 0.12
C PHE A 12 5.05 36.07 1.59
N THR A 13 4.44 36.95 2.34
CA THR A 13 4.62 37.05 3.79
C THR A 13 3.50 36.30 4.48
N PHE A 14 3.81 35.31 5.30
CA PHE A 14 2.84 34.54 6.08
C PHE A 14 2.62 35.18 7.43
N ILE A 15 1.40 35.21 7.86
CA ILE A 15 1.01 35.81 9.14
C ILE A 15 0.02 34.94 9.88
N ASN A 16 0.15 34.94 11.20
CA ASN A 16 -0.75 34.27 12.14
C ASN A 16 -2.19 34.77 12.06
N LYS A 17 -3.15 33.91 12.37
CA LYS A 17 -4.59 34.18 12.43
C LYS A 17 -4.88 35.56 12.97
N ARG A 18 -5.45 36.44 12.15
CA ARG A 18 -6.15 37.63 12.62
C ARG A 18 -7.61 37.61 12.22
N LYS A 19 -8.48 37.86 13.21
CA LYS A 19 -9.89 38.20 12.99
C LYS A 19 -9.98 39.47 12.20
N VAL A 20 -10.74 39.45 11.09
CA VAL A 20 -11.10 40.65 10.35
C VAL A 20 -12.20 41.33 11.13
N THR A 21 -11.90 42.45 11.77
CA THR A 21 -12.92 43.42 12.23
C THR A 21 -13.19 44.42 11.10
N LYS A 22 -14.44 44.49 10.70
CA LYS A 22 -14.94 45.54 9.78
C LYS A 22 -14.85 46.90 10.49
N ASN A 23 -14.14 47.82 9.97
CA ASN A 23 -14.37 49.25 9.71
C ASN A 23 -13.05 50.00 9.72
N THR A 24 -12.69 50.60 8.63
CA THR A 24 -12.40 52.03 8.45
C THR A 24 -11.77 52.29 7.07
N TYR A 25 -12.27 53.25 6.40
CA TYR A 25 -11.83 53.80 5.11
C TYR A 25 -10.37 54.25 5.14
N LEU A 26 -9.62 53.97 4.09
CA LEU A 26 -8.58 54.73 3.38
C LEU A 26 -7.40 53.89 3.01
N HIS A 27 -7.13 53.88 1.70
CA HIS A 27 -5.90 53.42 1.02
C HIS A 27 -4.99 52.46 1.78
N LYS A 28 -5.31 51.16 1.73
CA LYS A 28 -4.36 50.12 2.06
C LYS A 28 -4.35 49.09 0.94
N ILE A 29 -3.19 48.97 0.36
CA ILE A 29 -2.80 47.79 -0.45
C ILE A 29 -3.17 46.58 0.38
N TYR A 30 -4.21 45.84 -0.02
CA TYR A 30 -4.60 44.60 0.65
C TYR A 30 -3.48 43.57 0.42
N LYS A 31 -2.69 43.31 1.42
CA LYS A 31 -1.91 42.07 1.49
C LYS A 31 -2.90 40.92 1.73
N THR A 32 -3.20 40.15 0.71
CA THR A 32 -4.00 38.95 0.85
C THR A 32 -3.11 37.89 1.48
N GLU A 33 -3.36 37.61 2.75
CA GLU A 33 -2.69 36.52 3.44
C GLU A 33 -3.29 35.19 2.96
N VAL A 34 -2.52 34.41 2.24
CA VAL A 34 -2.93 33.06 1.82
C VAL A 34 -2.38 32.06 2.82
N TYR A 35 -3.25 31.49 3.62
CA TYR A 35 -2.89 30.34 4.44
C TYR A 35 -2.91 29.11 3.57
N VAL A 36 -1.73 28.55 3.29
CA VAL A 36 -1.63 27.22 2.74
C VAL A 36 -1.57 26.26 3.93
N GLU A 37 -2.68 25.61 4.25
CA GLU A 37 -2.62 24.42 5.09
C GLU A 37 -1.85 23.35 4.32
N VAL A 38 -0.56 23.24 4.59
CA VAL A 38 0.21 22.07 4.17
C VAL A 38 -0.26 20.91 5.04
N ASN A 39 -1.23 20.20 4.53
CA ASN A 39 -1.67 18.93 5.14
C ASN A 39 -0.50 17.95 5.01
N MET A 40 0.41 17.97 5.98
CA MET A 40 1.49 17.00 6.05
C MET A 40 0.84 15.65 6.34
N SER A 41 0.65 14.85 5.30
CA SER A 41 0.12 13.51 5.43
C SER A 41 0.98 12.75 6.46
N LYS A 42 0.29 12.17 7.46
CA LYS A 42 0.92 11.47 8.58
C LYS A 42 1.72 10.27 8.06
N THR A 43 2.97 10.13 8.51
CA THR A 43 3.74 8.89 8.27
C THR A 43 3.11 7.76 9.08
N ILE A 44 2.75 6.68 8.42
CA ILE A 44 2.12 5.51 9.05
C ILE A 44 3.05 4.30 9.12
N LEU A 45 3.99 4.20 8.17
CA LEU A 45 5.02 3.18 8.13
C LEU A 45 6.39 3.85 7.96
N GLU A 46 7.35 3.47 8.78
CA GLU A 46 8.73 3.95 8.69
C GLU A 46 9.69 2.78 8.84
N VAL A 47 10.63 2.68 7.90
CA VAL A 47 11.73 1.72 7.91
C VAL A 47 13.03 2.52 7.92
N LYS A 48 13.94 2.20 8.86
CA LYS A 48 15.24 2.88 9.05
C LYS A 48 16.38 1.90 9.08
N ASN A 49 17.32 2.04 8.14
CA ASN A 49 18.57 1.29 8.07
C ASN A 49 18.39 -0.22 8.26
N LEU A 50 17.27 -0.76 7.76
CA LEU A 50 16.91 -2.14 7.96
C LEU A 50 17.85 -3.05 7.18
N GLY A 51 18.41 -4.05 7.89
CA GLY A 51 19.25 -5.09 7.35
C GLY A 51 18.83 -6.47 7.85
N LYS A 52 19.06 -7.47 7.01
CA LYS A 52 18.84 -8.88 7.35
C LYS A 52 19.95 -9.75 6.83
N THR A 53 20.56 -10.49 7.75
CA THR A 53 21.56 -11.54 7.47
C THR A 53 21.03 -12.86 8.00
N TYR A 54 21.09 -13.89 7.19
CA TYR A 54 20.77 -15.26 7.56
C TYR A 54 22.05 -16.03 7.83
N GLN A 55 22.04 -16.87 8.85
CA GLN A 55 23.08 -17.87 9.07
C GLN A 55 22.78 -19.11 8.21
N ALA A 56 23.74 -19.53 7.42
CA ALA A 56 23.67 -20.72 6.59
C ALA A 56 24.86 -21.64 6.88
N GLU A 57 24.78 -22.90 6.50
CA GLU A 57 25.84 -23.88 6.73
C GLU A 57 27.19 -23.45 6.15
N ASN A 58 27.18 -22.70 5.04
CA ASN A 58 28.37 -22.25 4.34
C ASN A 58 28.73 -20.77 4.60
N GLY A 59 28.23 -20.20 5.71
CA GLY A 59 28.50 -18.82 6.10
C GLY A 59 27.26 -17.94 6.19
N GLU A 60 27.44 -16.65 6.11
CA GLU A 60 26.39 -15.65 6.24
C GLU A 60 25.84 -15.22 4.86
N ILE A 61 24.52 -15.07 4.77
CA ILE A 61 23.83 -14.55 3.59
C ILE A 61 23.19 -13.23 3.94
N GLU A 62 23.79 -12.12 3.53
CA GLU A 62 23.18 -10.81 3.65
C GLU A 62 22.07 -10.67 2.61
N ALA A 63 20.82 -10.65 3.07
CA ALA A 63 19.65 -10.56 2.20
C ALA A 63 19.24 -9.10 1.97
N LEU A 64 19.24 -8.27 3.02
CA LEU A 64 18.87 -6.86 2.98
C LEU A 64 19.95 -6.00 3.60
N LYS A 65 20.24 -4.85 2.97
CA LYS A 65 21.27 -3.92 3.40
C LYS A 65 20.76 -2.48 3.38
N ASN A 66 20.71 -1.85 4.54
CA ASN A 66 20.44 -0.43 4.70
C ASN A 66 19.16 0.07 3.99
N ILE A 67 18.05 -0.63 4.14
CA ILE A 67 16.76 -0.23 3.57
C ILE A 67 16.15 0.86 4.45
N SER A 68 15.84 2.03 3.85
CA SER A 68 15.21 3.14 4.56
C SER A 68 14.16 3.82 3.68
N PHE A 69 12.91 3.85 4.12
CA PHE A 69 11.81 4.58 3.47
C PHE A 69 10.69 4.87 4.46
N LYS A 70 9.78 5.75 4.04
CA LYS A 70 8.57 6.09 4.79
C LYS A 70 7.36 5.98 3.87
N GLU A 71 6.22 5.67 4.44
CA GLU A 71 4.93 5.62 3.75
C GLU A 71 3.92 6.48 4.49
N LYS A 72 3.15 7.24 3.73
CA LYS A 72 2.15 8.17 4.23
C LYS A 72 0.79 7.49 4.31
N GLU A 73 -0.06 7.97 5.22
CA GLU A 73 -1.42 7.47 5.35
C GLU A 73 -2.20 7.59 4.02
N GLY A 74 -2.84 6.48 3.58
CA GLY A 74 -3.57 6.38 2.33
C GLY A 74 -2.71 6.24 1.07
N GLU A 75 -1.37 6.22 1.20
CA GLU A 75 -0.45 6.00 0.09
C GLU A 75 -0.45 4.53 -0.35
N PHE A 76 -0.28 4.29 -1.64
CA PHE A 76 -0.05 2.96 -2.20
C PHE A 76 1.40 2.88 -2.70
N VAL A 77 2.25 2.14 -2.01
CA VAL A 77 3.66 1.96 -2.37
C VAL A 77 3.89 0.55 -2.85
N SER A 78 4.58 0.39 -3.99
CA SER A 78 5.05 -0.92 -4.45
C SER A 78 6.56 -1.04 -4.33
N ILE A 79 7.01 -2.24 -4.00
CA ILE A 79 8.41 -2.65 -4.02
C ILE A 79 8.60 -3.65 -5.14
N ILE A 80 9.47 -3.33 -6.09
CA ILE A 80 9.88 -4.21 -7.17
C ILE A 80 11.39 -4.48 -7.11
N GLY A 81 11.83 -5.54 -7.76
CA GLY A 81 13.24 -5.90 -7.80
C GLY A 81 13.43 -7.32 -8.36
N PRO A 82 14.66 -7.73 -8.62
CA PRO A 82 14.98 -9.04 -9.16
C PRO A 82 14.41 -10.20 -8.34
N SER A 83 14.19 -11.35 -8.97
CA SER A 83 13.74 -12.54 -8.25
C SER A 83 14.76 -12.94 -7.17
N GLY A 84 14.27 -13.26 -5.97
CA GLY A 84 15.12 -13.68 -4.85
C GLY A 84 15.98 -12.57 -4.21
N CYS A 85 15.80 -11.29 -4.56
CA CYS A 85 16.56 -10.20 -3.95
C CYS A 85 16.23 -9.95 -2.46
N GLY A 86 15.03 -10.34 -1.97
CA GLY A 86 14.66 -10.19 -0.57
C GLY A 86 13.36 -9.42 -0.32
N LYS A 87 12.52 -9.20 -1.35
CA LYS A 87 11.25 -8.46 -1.25
C LYS A 87 10.30 -9.04 -0.18
N SER A 88 10.03 -10.34 -0.26
CA SER A 88 9.16 -11.01 0.73
C SER A 88 9.79 -11.06 2.12
N THR A 89 11.13 -11.15 2.22
CA THR A 89 11.86 -11.01 3.48
C THR A 89 11.60 -9.64 4.11
N LEU A 90 11.73 -8.57 3.32
CA LEU A 90 11.45 -7.20 3.78
C LEU A 90 10.02 -7.07 4.27
N LEU A 91 9.06 -7.57 3.51
CA LEU A 91 7.64 -7.51 3.87
C LEU A 91 7.34 -8.32 5.15
N SER A 92 7.94 -9.50 5.29
CA SER A 92 7.80 -10.36 6.48
C SER A 92 8.39 -9.70 7.74
N ILE A 93 9.52 -8.99 7.63
CA ILE A 93 10.09 -8.23 8.74
C ILE A 93 9.17 -7.07 9.13
N ILE A 94 8.63 -6.33 8.16
CA ILE A 94 7.70 -5.24 8.40
C ILE A 94 6.42 -5.76 9.07
N ALA A 95 5.96 -6.96 8.69
CA ALA A 95 4.82 -7.64 9.30
C ALA A 95 5.08 -8.17 10.72
N GLY A 96 6.33 -8.18 11.18
CA GLY A 96 6.73 -8.81 12.44
C GLY A 96 6.75 -10.34 12.42
N LEU A 97 6.72 -10.95 11.23
CA LEU A 97 6.77 -12.40 11.03
C LEU A 97 8.21 -12.92 10.97
N GLU A 98 9.16 -12.05 10.68
CA GLU A 98 10.58 -12.36 10.59
C GLU A 98 11.40 -11.35 11.40
N SER A 99 12.49 -11.80 12.03
CA SER A 99 13.39 -10.92 12.77
C SER A 99 14.33 -10.15 11.83
N LYS A 100 14.57 -8.90 12.11
CA LYS A 100 15.61 -8.08 11.49
C LYS A 100 16.96 -8.34 12.14
N SER A 101 18.06 -8.15 11.42
CA SER A 101 19.43 -8.18 11.98
C SER A 101 19.89 -6.78 12.40
N LEU A 102 19.48 -5.75 11.65
CA LEU A 102 19.85 -4.34 11.91
C LEU A 102 18.66 -3.43 11.62
N GLY A 103 18.71 -2.21 12.16
CA GLY A 103 17.76 -1.15 11.87
C GLY A 103 16.42 -1.29 12.59
N GLU A 104 15.44 -0.52 12.14
CA GLU A 104 14.12 -0.42 12.76
C GLU A 104 13.01 -0.41 11.70
N SER A 105 11.86 -0.96 12.06
CA SER A 105 10.59 -0.81 11.34
C SER A 105 9.49 -0.47 12.32
N TYR A 106 8.68 0.53 11.98
CA TYR A 106 7.56 1.00 12.79
C TYR A 106 6.31 1.16 11.94
N ILE A 107 5.17 0.70 12.46
CA ILE A 107 3.85 0.91 11.87
C ILE A 107 2.91 1.47 12.93
N ASP A 108 2.22 2.57 12.59
CA ASP A 108 1.20 3.17 13.45
C ASP A 108 -0.16 2.54 13.17
N GLY A 109 -0.45 1.42 13.82
CA GLY A 109 -1.75 0.76 13.78
C GLY A 109 -1.72 -0.72 13.47
N LYS A 110 -2.91 -1.28 13.21
CA LYS A 110 -3.06 -2.70 12.86
C LYS A 110 -2.58 -2.96 11.44
N VAL A 111 -1.92 -4.09 11.27
CA VAL A 111 -1.43 -4.58 9.98
C VAL A 111 -2.32 -5.71 9.49
N GLY A 112 -2.74 -5.63 8.24
CA GLY A 112 -3.27 -6.75 7.47
C GLY A 112 -2.19 -7.32 6.58
N TYR A 113 -2.13 -8.64 6.42
CA TYR A 113 -1.17 -9.29 5.53
C TYR A 113 -1.91 -10.22 4.57
N MET A 114 -1.69 -10.03 3.29
CA MET A 114 -2.27 -10.86 2.24
C MET A 114 -1.14 -11.55 1.47
N LEU A 115 -1.14 -12.86 1.54
CA LEU A 115 -0.15 -13.72 0.91
C LEU A 115 -0.47 -13.95 -0.57
N GLN A 116 0.48 -14.49 -1.30
CA GLN A 116 0.39 -14.86 -2.71
C GLN A 116 -0.83 -15.73 -3.03
N LYS A 117 -1.12 -16.70 -2.16
CA LYS A 117 -2.34 -17.53 -2.24
C LYS A 117 -3.42 -16.94 -1.35
N ASP A 118 -4.69 -17.14 -1.71
CA ASP A 118 -5.83 -16.67 -0.93
C ASP A 118 -5.89 -17.29 0.49
N ASN A 119 -5.32 -18.49 0.66
CA ASN A 119 -5.28 -19.24 1.93
C ASN A 119 -6.63 -19.27 2.65
N LEU A 120 -7.72 -19.42 1.89
CA LEU A 120 -9.03 -19.65 2.44
C LEU A 120 -9.09 -21.09 2.97
N LEU A 121 -9.71 -21.25 4.13
CA LEU A 121 -9.91 -22.55 4.73
C LEU A 121 -11.05 -23.28 3.99
N GLU A 122 -10.73 -24.32 3.24
CA GLU A 122 -11.65 -25.02 2.34
C GLU A 122 -12.86 -25.66 3.08
N TRP A 123 -12.69 -25.99 4.37
CA TRP A 123 -13.73 -26.57 5.23
C TRP A 123 -14.60 -25.54 5.93
N ARG A 124 -14.36 -24.24 5.69
CA ARG A 124 -15.14 -23.13 6.23
C ARG A 124 -15.92 -22.43 5.13
N THR A 125 -17.14 -22.00 5.44
CA THR A 125 -17.89 -21.13 4.52
C THR A 125 -17.15 -19.80 4.30
N ILE A 126 -17.51 -19.08 3.25
CA ILE A 126 -16.95 -17.76 2.94
C ILE A 126 -17.12 -16.80 4.13
N TYR A 127 -18.31 -16.77 4.74
CA TYR A 127 -18.55 -15.94 5.92
C TYR A 127 -17.64 -16.31 7.09
N LYS A 128 -17.50 -17.59 7.39
CA LYS A 128 -16.60 -18.07 8.45
C LYS A 128 -15.13 -17.78 8.14
N ASN A 129 -14.72 -17.81 6.87
CA ASN A 129 -13.39 -17.38 6.46
C ASN A 129 -13.17 -15.88 6.73
N VAL A 130 -14.15 -15.04 6.40
CA VAL A 130 -14.08 -13.59 6.64
C VAL A 130 -13.98 -13.27 8.13
N LEU A 131 -14.69 -14.01 8.98
CA LEU A 131 -14.65 -13.81 10.45
C LEU A 131 -13.38 -14.35 11.12
N LEU A 132 -12.54 -15.12 10.42
CA LEU A 132 -11.40 -15.82 11.02
C LEU A 132 -10.47 -14.89 11.81
N GLY A 133 -10.10 -13.75 11.25
CA GLY A 133 -9.24 -12.78 11.91
C GLY A 133 -9.87 -12.17 13.16
N LEU A 134 -11.18 -11.98 13.16
CA LEU A 134 -11.94 -11.49 14.33
C LEU A 134 -12.00 -12.54 15.44
N GLU A 135 -12.14 -13.81 15.07
CA GLU A 135 -12.15 -14.94 16.01
C GLU A 135 -10.78 -15.10 16.69
N ILE A 136 -9.69 -15.12 15.90
CA ILE A 136 -8.31 -15.28 16.41
C ILE A 136 -7.92 -14.14 17.36
N GLN A 137 -8.34 -12.91 17.03
CA GLN A 137 -8.03 -11.73 17.86
C GLN A 137 -9.01 -11.53 19.04
N ASN A 138 -9.98 -12.42 19.22
CA ASN A 138 -11.02 -12.31 20.25
C ASN A 138 -11.84 -11.01 20.17
N ILE A 139 -12.02 -10.46 18.96
CA ILE A 139 -12.82 -9.25 18.70
C ILE A 139 -14.06 -9.53 17.83
N ASN A 140 -14.55 -10.75 17.84
CA ASN A 140 -15.74 -11.19 17.08
C ASN A 140 -17.05 -10.68 17.70
N THR A 141 -17.18 -9.35 17.84
CA THR A 141 -18.37 -8.67 18.36
C THR A 141 -19.48 -8.58 17.31
N ALA A 142 -20.70 -8.26 17.75
CA ALA A 142 -21.82 -8.04 16.83
C ALA A 142 -21.53 -6.91 15.83
N GLU A 143 -20.87 -5.84 16.27
CA GLU A 143 -20.47 -4.71 15.43
C GLU A 143 -19.49 -5.15 14.34
N ASN A 144 -18.41 -5.87 14.71
CA ASN A 144 -17.41 -6.32 13.76
C ASN A 144 -17.96 -7.35 12.78
N ARG A 145 -18.86 -8.23 13.22
CA ARG A 145 -19.60 -9.15 12.31
C ARG A 145 -20.46 -8.39 11.30
N LYS A 146 -21.17 -7.35 11.78
CA LYS A 146 -21.97 -6.50 10.88
C LYS A 146 -21.08 -5.82 9.86
N TYR A 147 -19.95 -5.24 10.27
CA TYR A 147 -18.98 -4.63 9.35
C TYR A 147 -18.47 -5.63 8.31
N ALA A 148 -18.10 -6.84 8.71
CA ALA A 148 -17.69 -7.92 7.81
C ALA A 148 -18.81 -8.29 6.79
N GLU A 149 -20.07 -8.35 7.22
CA GLU A 149 -21.20 -8.56 6.32
C GLU A 149 -21.41 -7.38 5.36
N ASP A 150 -21.24 -6.15 5.85
CA ASP A 150 -21.39 -4.95 5.02
C ASP A 150 -20.29 -4.89 3.94
N LEU A 151 -19.05 -5.32 4.25
CA LEU A 151 -18.01 -5.51 3.24
C LEU A 151 -18.41 -6.56 2.19
N LEU A 152 -18.93 -7.71 2.61
CA LEU A 152 -19.40 -8.72 1.66
C LEU A 152 -20.51 -8.20 0.75
N LYS A 153 -21.46 -7.42 1.28
CA LYS A 153 -22.53 -6.77 0.49
C LYS A 153 -21.95 -5.73 -0.46
N LYS A 154 -21.13 -4.81 0.05
CA LYS A 154 -20.54 -3.70 -0.70
C LYS A 154 -19.73 -4.19 -1.91
N TYR A 155 -19.08 -5.35 -1.77
CA TYR A 155 -18.22 -5.90 -2.81
C TYR A 155 -18.80 -7.13 -3.54
N GLY A 156 -20.13 -7.30 -3.46
CA GLY A 156 -20.88 -8.24 -4.30
C GLY A 156 -20.66 -9.73 -3.97
N LEU A 157 -20.28 -10.05 -2.74
CA LEU A 157 -19.99 -11.41 -2.31
C LEU A 157 -20.97 -11.95 -1.24
N TYR A 158 -21.96 -11.16 -0.86
CA TYR A 158 -22.90 -11.53 0.21
C TYR A 158 -23.72 -12.81 -0.10
N GLU A 159 -24.18 -12.96 -1.34
CA GLU A 159 -24.94 -14.14 -1.77
C GLU A 159 -24.12 -15.43 -1.70
N PHE A 160 -22.79 -15.31 -1.68
CA PHE A 160 -21.87 -16.44 -1.58
C PHE A 160 -21.45 -16.75 -0.13
N LYS A 161 -21.95 -16.03 0.87
CA LYS A 161 -21.49 -16.13 2.27
C LYS A 161 -21.58 -17.54 2.87
N ASN A 162 -22.54 -18.33 2.42
CA ASN A 162 -22.76 -19.71 2.87
C ASN A 162 -22.09 -20.76 1.97
N LYS A 163 -21.44 -20.34 0.87
CA LYS A 163 -20.68 -21.21 -0.03
C LYS A 163 -19.29 -21.49 0.55
N TYR A 164 -18.60 -22.50 -0.02
CA TYR A 164 -17.23 -22.87 0.30
C TYR A 164 -16.26 -22.33 -0.75
N PRO A 165 -14.95 -22.17 -0.43
CA PRO A 165 -13.97 -21.62 -1.35
C PRO A 165 -13.90 -22.30 -2.72
N ASN A 166 -14.03 -23.63 -2.77
CA ASN A 166 -14.01 -24.41 -4.01
C ASN A 166 -15.21 -24.14 -4.94
N GLN A 167 -16.23 -23.42 -4.48
CA GLN A 167 -17.40 -23.01 -5.26
C GLN A 167 -17.27 -21.60 -5.88
N LEU A 168 -16.12 -20.93 -5.67
CA LEU A 168 -15.84 -19.58 -6.12
C LEU A 168 -14.78 -19.57 -7.22
N SER A 169 -14.86 -18.58 -8.14
CA SER A 169 -13.79 -18.32 -9.07
C SER A 169 -12.53 -17.79 -8.36
N GLY A 170 -11.36 -17.90 -8.99
CA GLY A 170 -10.09 -17.41 -8.42
C GLY A 170 -10.16 -15.92 -8.02
N GLY A 171 -10.75 -15.07 -8.86
CA GLY A 171 -10.94 -13.66 -8.54
C GLY A 171 -11.90 -13.41 -7.39
N MET A 172 -12.96 -14.20 -7.25
CA MET A 172 -13.85 -14.13 -6.09
C MET A 172 -13.10 -14.54 -4.81
N ARG A 173 -12.29 -15.61 -4.87
CA ARG A 173 -11.48 -16.07 -3.73
C ARG A 173 -10.51 -15.00 -3.28
N GLN A 174 -9.82 -14.31 -4.18
CA GLN A 174 -8.92 -13.18 -3.84
C GLN A 174 -9.68 -12.03 -3.18
N ARG A 175 -10.86 -11.66 -3.68
CA ARG A 175 -11.70 -10.64 -3.03
C ARG A 175 -12.16 -11.07 -1.63
N VAL A 176 -12.50 -12.33 -1.43
CA VAL A 176 -12.83 -12.87 -0.09
C VAL A 176 -11.62 -12.78 0.84
N ALA A 177 -10.42 -13.15 0.38
CA ALA A 177 -9.20 -13.05 1.16
C ALA A 177 -8.89 -11.60 1.56
N LEU A 178 -9.10 -10.65 0.65
CA LEU A 178 -9.00 -9.23 0.98
C LEU A 178 -10.04 -8.82 2.03
N ILE A 179 -11.32 -9.17 1.85
CA ILE A 179 -12.39 -8.83 2.81
C ILE A 179 -12.10 -9.44 4.19
N ARG A 180 -11.59 -10.68 4.26
CA ARG A 180 -11.12 -11.30 5.50
C ARG A 180 -10.06 -10.44 6.20
N THR A 181 -9.12 -9.92 5.42
CA THR A 181 -8.05 -9.06 5.95
C THR A 181 -8.58 -7.68 6.35
N LEU A 182 -9.51 -7.09 5.59
CA LEU A 182 -10.14 -5.81 5.92
C LEU A 182 -11.07 -5.89 7.14
N ALA A 183 -11.66 -7.05 7.41
CA ALA A 183 -12.59 -7.24 8.54
C ALA A 183 -11.98 -6.87 9.90
N ILE A 184 -10.65 -7.01 10.07
CA ILE A 184 -9.94 -6.59 11.29
C ILE A 184 -9.64 -5.09 11.34
N ARG A 185 -10.09 -4.32 10.36
CA ARG A 185 -9.86 -2.86 10.21
C ARG A 185 -8.37 -2.49 10.29
N PRO A 186 -7.52 -3.02 9.40
CA PRO A 186 -6.11 -2.66 9.39
C PRO A 186 -5.93 -1.21 8.94
N LYS A 187 -4.88 -0.53 9.40
CA LYS A 187 -4.46 0.75 8.86
C LYS A 187 -3.48 0.58 7.69
N VAL A 188 -2.68 -0.45 7.73
CA VAL A 188 -1.71 -0.80 6.69
C VAL A 188 -2.00 -2.21 6.19
N LEU A 189 -2.06 -2.38 4.88
CA LEU A 189 -2.19 -3.67 4.22
C LEU A 189 -0.88 -4.00 3.50
N LEU A 190 -0.31 -5.14 3.83
CA LEU A 190 0.86 -5.71 3.18
C LEU A 190 0.41 -6.75 2.16
N LEU A 191 0.78 -6.57 0.88
CA LEU A 191 0.45 -7.48 -0.22
C LEU A 191 1.73 -8.15 -0.73
N ASP A 192 1.85 -9.46 -0.57
CA ASP A 192 3.00 -10.25 -1.04
C ASP A 192 2.62 -11.03 -2.30
N GLU A 193 2.94 -10.47 -3.47
CA GLU A 193 2.64 -11.07 -4.79
C GLU A 193 1.18 -11.56 -4.93
N ALA A 194 0.25 -10.83 -4.33
CA ALA A 194 -1.12 -11.28 -4.09
C ALA A 194 -1.91 -11.67 -5.35
N PHE A 195 -1.47 -11.29 -6.54
CA PHE A 195 -2.20 -11.53 -7.79
C PHE A 195 -1.47 -12.46 -8.76
N SER A 196 -0.27 -12.91 -8.43
CA SER A 196 0.60 -13.69 -9.34
C SER A 196 0.02 -15.07 -9.73
N ALA A 197 -0.84 -15.65 -8.90
CA ALA A 197 -1.48 -16.94 -9.16
C ALA A 197 -2.67 -16.87 -10.14
N LEU A 198 -3.07 -15.67 -10.59
CA LEU A 198 -4.20 -15.46 -11.50
C LEU A 198 -3.72 -15.41 -12.96
N ASP A 199 -4.56 -15.91 -13.88
CA ASP A 199 -4.37 -15.67 -15.30
C ASP A 199 -4.45 -14.17 -15.63
N TYR A 200 -3.91 -13.78 -16.78
CA TYR A 200 -3.74 -12.38 -17.14
C TYR A 200 -5.06 -11.56 -17.13
N GLN A 201 -6.13 -12.11 -17.72
CA GLN A 201 -7.41 -11.38 -17.81
C GLN A 201 -8.07 -11.24 -16.43
N THR A 202 -8.12 -12.32 -15.68
CA THR A 202 -8.63 -12.32 -14.30
C THR A 202 -7.82 -11.37 -13.44
N ARG A 203 -6.50 -11.36 -13.58
CA ARG A 203 -5.60 -10.45 -12.84
C ARG A 203 -5.92 -8.98 -13.10
N LEU A 204 -6.12 -8.58 -14.36
CA LEU A 204 -6.49 -7.20 -14.71
C LEU A 204 -7.79 -6.76 -14.02
N MET A 205 -8.81 -7.60 -14.06
CA MET A 205 -10.10 -7.29 -13.44
C MET A 205 -9.99 -7.24 -11.91
N VAL A 206 -9.32 -8.23 -11.32
CA VAL A 206 -9.17 -8.34 -9.86
C VAL A 206 -8.32 -7.19 -9.30
N THR A 207 -7.22 -6.83 -9.93
CA THR A 207 -6.39 -5.69 -9.49
C THR A 207 -7.16 -4.38 -9.55
N ASN A 208 -7.99 -4.18 -10.60
CA ASN A 208 -8.86 -3.01 -10.71
C ASN A 208 -9.92 -2.96 -9.59
N ASP A 209 -10.58 -4.08 -9.31
CA ASP A 209 -11.58 -4.18 -8.24
C ASP A 209 -10.94 -3.96 -6.86
N ILE A 210 -9.81 -4.62 -6.59
CA ILE A 210 -9.09 -4.50 -5.32
C ILE A 210 -8.57 -3.08 -5.10
N TYR A 211 -8.03 -2.43 -6.13
CA TYR A 211 -7.62 -1.03 -6.04
C TYR A 211 -8.77 -0.12 -5.60
N LYS A 212 -9.95 -0.27 -6.23
CA LYS A 212 -11.15 0.49 -5.86
C LYS A 212 -11.57 0.22 -4.41
N ILE A 213 -11.52 -1.05 -3.98
CA ILE A 213 -11.81 -1.43 -2.60
C ILE A 213 -10.88 -0.69 -1.63
N LEU A 214 -9.57 -0.76 -1.87
CA LEU A 214 -8.56 -0.19 -0.99
C LEU A 214 -8.64 1.34 -0.92
N LYS A 215 -8.87 2.00 -2.04
CA LYS A 215 -9.07 3.47 -2.07
C LYS A 215 -10.38 3.87 -1.36
N ASN A 216 -11.47 3.13 -1.52
CA ASN A 216 -12.74 3.39 -0.85
C ASN A 216 -12.66 3.22 0.67
N GLU A 217 -11.84 2.29 1.15
CA GLU A 217 -11.60 2.04 2.57
C GLU A 217 -10.47 2.91 3.15
N ASN A 218 -9.83 3.76 2.32
CA ASN A 218 -8.68 4.62 2.68
C ASN A 218 -7.55 3.85 3.36
N ILE A 219 -7.20 2.69 2.82
CA ILE A 219 -6.15 1.81 3.35
C ILE A 219 -4.79 2.21 2.77
N THR A 220 -3.78 2.32 3.64
CA THR A 220 -2.37 2.42 3.23
C THR A 220 -1.88 1.06 2.77
N VAL A 221 -1.16 0.98 1.65
CA VAL A 221 -0.80 -0.30 1.05
C VAL A 221 0.67 -0.35 0.69
N LEU A 222 1.37 -1.32 1.24
CA LEU A 222 2.70 -1.71 0.80
C LEU A 222 2.61 -3.04 0.05
N MET A 223 2.87 -3.02 -1.24
CA MET A 223 2.80 -4.19 -2.12
C MET A 223 4.19 -4.61 -2.58
N VAL A 224 4.44 -5.91 -2.55
CA VAL A 224 5.58 -6.53 -3.23
C VAL A 224 5.05 -7.23 -4.48
N THR A 225 5.65 -6.98 -5.62
CA THR A 225 5.32 -7.66 -6.87
C THR A 225 6.55 -7.78 -7.76
N HIS A 226 6.53 -8.76 -8.66
CA HIS A 226 7.47 -8.88 -9.78
C HIS A 226 6.87 -8.37 -11.10
N ASP A 227 5.59 -7.98 -11.12
CA ASP A 227 4.90 -7.43 -12.29
C ASP A 227 5.00 -5.89 -12.29
N ILE A 228 5.84 -5.37 -13.19
CA ILE A 228 6.04 -3.92 -13.38
C ILE A 228 4.72 -3.23 -13.70
N SER A 229 3.85 -3.89 -14.48
CA SER A 229 2.56 -3.32 -14.89
C SER A 229 1.59 -3.18 -13.71
N GLU A 230 1.60 -4.11 -12.77
CA GLU A 230 0.85 -3.99 -11.52
C GLU A 230 1.37 -2.80 -10.70
N ALA A 231 2.69 -2.75 -10.48
CA ALA A 231 3.31 -1.68 -9.71
C ALA A 231 2.95 -0.30 -10.28
N ILE A 232 3.11 -0.09 -11.59
CA ILE A 232 2.79 1.19 -12.24
C ILE A 232 1.32 1.55 -12.12
N SER A 233 0.42 0.60 -12.37
CA SER A 233 -1.01 0.89 -12.44
C SER A 233 -1.64 1.16 -11.07
N MET A 234 -1.12 0.54 -10.00
CA MET A 234 -1.71 0.61 -8.67
C MET A 234 -1.04 1.63 -7.74
N SER A 235 0.26 1.93 -7.90
CA SER A 235 1.04 2.63 -6.89
C SER A 235 1.13 4.14 -7.12
N ASP A 236 1.17 4.88 -6.02
CA ASP A 236 1.50 6.31 -6.01
C ASP A 236 3.03 6.47 -6.06
N ARG A 237 3.77 5.46 -5.55
CA ARG A 237 5.24 5.44 -5.54
C ARG A 237 5.76 4.01 -5.68
N ILE A 238 6.88 3.85 -6.40
CA ILE A 238 7.53 2.56 -6.62
C ILE A 238 8.97 2.64 -6.10
N ILE A 239 9.33 1.68 -5.25
CA ILE A 239 10.68 1.47 -4.74
C ILE A 239 11.32 0.33 -5.53
N VAL A 240 12.44 0.60 -6.18
CA VAL A 240 13.20 -0.39 -6.93
C VAL A 240 14.36 -0.89 -6.07
N LEU A 241 14.45 -2.20 -5.88
CA LEU A 241 15.54 -2.84 -5.14
C LEU A 241 16.64 -3.37 -6.08
N THR A 242 17.87 -3.37 -5.57
CA THR A 242 19.02 -4.01 -6.22
C THR A 242 18.97 -5.54 -6.10
N ASN A 243 19.91 -6.22 -6.75
CA ASN A 243 20.24 -7.63 -6.45
C ASN A 243 20.69 -7.77 -4.99
N ARG A 244 20.73 -9.01 -4.51
CA ARG A 244 21.19 -9.38 -3.16
C ARG A 244 22.68 -9.02 -2.96
N PRO A 245 23.06 -8.39 -1.86
CA PRO A 245 22.19 -7.87 -0.78
C PRO A 245 21.35 -6.68 -1.26
N ALA A 246 20.02 -6.79 -1.07
CA ALA A 246 19.12 -5.79 -1.60
C ALA A 246 19.23 -4.47 -0.83
N SER A 247 19.39 -3.40 -1.59
CA SER A 247 19.29 -2.02 -1.15
C SER A 247 18.30 -1.27 -2.04
N ILE A 248 17.89 -0.07 -1.66
CA ILE A 248 17.07 0.76 -2.54
C ILE A 248 17.95 1.31 -3.66
N LYS A 249 17.62 0.95 -4.91
CA LYS A 249 18.29 1.48 -6.12
C LYS A 249 17.71 2.85 -6.45
N ASN A 250 16.38 2.94 -6.49
CA ASN A 250 15.66 4.17 -6.86
C ASN A 250 14.26 4.20 -6.27
N ILE A 251 13.65 5.40 -6.22
CA ILE A 251 12.25 5.60 -5.83
C ILE A 251 11.60 6.49 -6.88
N HIS A 252 10.53 6.00 -7.50
CA HIS A 252 9.78 6.71 -8.53
C HIS A 252 8.41 7.14 -8.03
N GLU A 253 8.06 8.40 -8.19
CA GLU A 253 6.70 8.88 -8.02
C GLU A 253 5.90 8.63 -9.30
N ILE A 254 4.72 8.07 -9.17
CA ILE A 254 3.85 7.68 -10.29
C ILE A 254 2.64 8.62 -10.35
N ASN A 255 2.67 9.50 -11.33
CA ASN A 255 1.60 10.49 -11.53
C ASN A 255 1.11 10.54 -12.98
N PHE A 256 -0.06 9.98 -13.21
CA PHE A 256 -0.68 9.99 -14.52
C PHE A 256 -1.40 11.30 -14.85
N GLY A 257 -1.74 12.12 -13.86
CA GLY A 257 -2.58 13.32 -14.05
C GLY A 257 -4.03 13.00 -14.41
N ILE A 258 -4.50 11.77 -14.14
CA ILE A 258 -5.85 11.29 -14.42
C ILE A 258 -6.76 11.61 -13.23
N LYS A 259 -7.93 12.25 -13.47
CA LYS A 259 -8.88 12.64 -12.43
C LYS A 259 -9.44 11.44 -11.65
N GLU A 260 -9.82 10.39 -12.34
CA GLU A 260 -10.30 9.13 -11.76
C GLU A 260 -9.29 8.02 -12.07
N ARG A 261 -8.28 7.90 -11.22
CA ARG A 261 -7.24 6.91 -11.39
C ARG A 261 -7.78 5.52 -11.07
N THR A 262 -7.66 4.61 -12.03
CA THR A 262 -7.86 3.18 -11.85
C THR A 262 -6.74 2.42 -12.56
N PRO A 263 -6.41 1.18 -12.17
CA PRO A 263 -5.40 0.37 -12.86
C PRO A 263 -5.65 0.21 -14.36
N LEU A 264 -6.90 0.10 -14.80
CA LEU A 264 -7.24 0.02 -16.21
C LEU A 264 -6.97 1.35 -16.92
N ASN A 265 -7.45 2.48 -16.39
CA ASN A 265 -7.24 3.80 -17.03
C ASN A 265 -5.74 4.19 -17.08
N CYS A 266 -4.96 3.76 -16.10
CA CYS A 266 -3.50 3.97 -16.11
C CYS A 266 -2.85 3.29 -17.31
N ARG A 267 -3.26 2.06 -17.64
CA ARG A 267 -2.70 1.28 -18.76
C ARG A 267 -2.99 1.88 -20.13
N GLU A 268 -4.08 2.65 -20.26
CA GLU A 268 -4.45 3.37 -21.49
C GLU A 268 -3.66 4.68 -21.67
N SER A 269 -3.00 5.16 -20.63
CA SER A 269 -2.24 6.41 -20.67
C SER A 269 -0.89 6.22 -21.39
N PRO A 270 -0.48 7.18 -22.26
CA PRO A 270 0.87 7.17 -22.85
C PRO A 270 2.00 7.11 -21.81
N LYS A 271 1.81 7.76 -20.65
CA LYS A 271 2.77 7.73 -19.54
C LYS A 271 3.03 6.32 -19.01
N PHE A 272 2.10 5.38 -19.21
CA PHE A 272 2.30 4.01 -18.76
C PHE A 272 3.51 3.37 -19.44
N SER A 273 3.62 3.52 -20.76
CA SER A 273 4.76 2.99 -21.52
C SER A 273 6.08 3.69 -21.13
N GLU A 274 6.04 4.99 -20.80
CA GLU A 274 7.22 5.72 -20.33
C GLU A 274 7.73 5.16 -19.01
N TYR A 275 6.84 5.02 -17.99
CA TYR A 275 7.19 4.41 -16.71
C TYR A 275 7.65 2.96 -16.86
N PHE A 276 6.98 2.18 -17.72
CA PHE A 276 7.35 0.79 -17.95
C PHE A 276 8.77 0.68 -18.50
N ASN A 277 9.12 1.49 -19.51
CA ASN A 277 10.45 1.48 -20.10
C ASN A 277 11.55 1.90 -19.12
N ILE A 278 11.27 2.86 -18.25
CA ILE A 278 12.21 3.29 -17.20
C ILE A 278 12.46 2.14 -16.23
N LEU A 279 11.40 1.58 -15.65
CA LEU A 279 11.52 0.52 -14.65
C LEU A 279 12.06 -0.78 -15.22
N TRP A 280 11.70 -1.11 -16.46
CA TRP A 280 12.25 -2.28 -17.15
C TRP A 280 13.76 -2.18 -17.30
N LYS A 281 14.29 -1.05 -17.78
CA LYS A 281 15.74 -0.81 -17.92
C LYS A 281 16.47 -0.91 -16.58
N GLU A 282 15.86 -0.41 -15.50
CA GLU A 282 16.46 -0.50 -14.17
C GLU A 282 16.54 -1.93 -13.63
N LEU A 283 15.56 -2.78 -13.94
CA LEU A 283 15.51 -4.17 -13.49
C LEU A 283 16.33 -5.12 -14.38
N ASP A 284 16.42 -4.83 -15.67
CA ASP A 284 17.06 -5.72 -16.67
C ASP A 284 18.59 -5.72 -16.56
N GLY A 285 19.16 -4.85 -15.75
CA GLY A 285 20.59 -4.89 -15.40
C GLY A 285 21.54 -4.57 -16.57
N HIS A 286 21.05 -4.09 -17.70
CA HIS A 286 21.86 -3.63 -18.85
C HIS A 286 22.44 -2.23 -18.64
N GLU A 287 22.93 -1.91 -17.44
CA GLU A 287 23.97 -0.90 -17.32
C GLU A 287 25.29 -1.56 -17.67
N LYS A 288 25.75 -1.33 -18.94
CA LYS A 288 27.11 -1.63 -19.37
C LYS A 288 28.12 -0.77 -18.64
#